data_c225a6a45e8933c245a89dde8cf87781
#
_entry.id   c225a6a45e8933c245a89dde8cf87781
#
_cell.length_a   1.000
_cell.length_b   1.000
_cell.length_c   1.000
_cell.angle_alpha   90.00
_cell.angle_beta   90.00
_cell.angle_gamma   90.00
#
_symmetry.space_group_name_H-M   'P 1'
#
loop_
_entity.id
_entity.type
_entity.pdbx_description
1 polymer ?
#
loop_
_entity_poly.entity_id
_entity_poly.type
_entity_poly.pdbx_seq_one_letter_code
_entity_poly.pdbx_strand_id
1 'polypeptide(L)'
;MKAKIGILSEELTRKRMVRIAEGKVTSEEPYPQFLFESLAALSQLLSNENVELLNLIAREKPNSLDELAEMSGRSIKDVTDTFEALSSKGFAYLDVRGMESRPIALLTKFEIVMGSLL
;
A
#
# COMPACT_ATOMS: atom_id res chain seq x y z
N MET A 1 -10.40 5.15 3.01
CA MET A 1 -10.40 5.30 1.54
C MET A 1 -10.13 3.95 0.89
N LYS A 2 -10.84 3.64 -0.17
CA LYS A 2 -10.67 2.39 -0.91
C LYS A 2 -9.70 2.61 -2.07
N ALA A 3 -8.74 1.71 -2.24
CA ALA A 3 -7.77 1.77 -3.32
C ALA A 3 -7.85 0.52 -4.19
N LYS A 4 -7.56 0.68 -5.47
CA LYS A 4 -7.52 -0.42 -6.42
C LYS A 4 -6.06 -0.84 -6.61
N ILE A 5 -5.79 -2.13 -6.40
CA ILE A 5 -4.46 -2.72 -6.54
C ILE A 5 -4.48 -3.69 -7.72
N GLY A 6 -3.61 -3.47 -8.69
CA GLY A 6 -3.47 -4.35 -9.84
C GLY A 6 -2.33 -5.33 -9.66
N ILE A 7 -2.54 -6.57 -10.05
CA ILE A 7 -1.49 -7.58 -10.14
C ILE A 7 -1.14 -7.74 -11.60
N LEU A 8 0.01 -7.25 -11.99
CA LEU A 8 0.41 -7.18 -13.39
C LEU A 8 1.90 -7.42 -13.53
N SER A 9 2.28 -8.46 -14.24
CA SER A 9 3.69 -8.75 -14.49
C SER A 9 4.35 -7.62 -15.27
N GLU A 10 5.66 -7.53 -15.18
CA GLU A 10 6.42 -6.53 -15.91
C GLU A 10 6.16 -6.61 -17.42
N GLU A 11 6.08 -7.82 -17.96
CA GLU A 11 5.77 -8.03 -19.36
C GLU A 11 4.41 -7.47 -19.77
N LEU A 12 3.38 -7.76 -18.97
CA LEU A 12 2.03 -7.25 -19.26
C LEU A 12 1.95 -5.73 -19.11
N THR A 13 2.68 -5.17 -18.16
CA THR A 13 2.76 -3.73 -17.99
C THR A 13 3.35 -3.07 -19.24
N ARG A 14 4.43 -3.65 -19.76
CA ARG A 14 5.07 -3.17 -20.98
C ARG A 14 4.14 -3.25 -22.19
N LYS A 15 3.43 -4.37 -22.33
CA LYS A 15 2.46 -4.55 -23.41
C LYS A 15 1.37 -3.49 -23.36
N ARG A 16 0.88 -3.19 -22.16
CA ARG A 16 -0.13 -2.14 -22.00
C ARG A 16 0.38 -0.77 -22.39
N MET A 17 1.62 -0.44 -22.01
CA MET A 17 2.23 0.83 -22.38
C MET A 17 2.39 0.98 -23.89
N VAL A 18 2.78 -0.10 -24.57
CA VAL A 18 2.88 -0.11 -26.03
C VAL A 18 1.50 0.13 -26.67
N ARG A 19 0.46 -0.53 -26.16
CA ARG A 19 -0.90 -0.36 -26.69
C ARG A 19 -1.41 1.06 -26.51
N ILE A 20 -1.09 1.71 -25.38
CA ILE A 20 -1.43 3.11 -25.16
C ILE A 20 -0.72 3.99 -26.18
N ALA A 21 0.57 3.76 -26.40
CA ALA A 21 1.36 4.50 -27.38
C ALA A 21 0.84 4.32 -28.81
N GLU A 22 0.28 3.13 -29.13
CA GLU A 22 -0.30 2.85 -30.44
C GLU A 22 -1.74 3.33 -30.60
N GLY A 23 -2.31 3.93 -29.57
CA GLY A 23 -3.68 4.42 -29.61
C GLY A 23 -4.76 3.36 -29.48
N LYS A 24 -4.40 2.11 -29.15
CA LYS A 24 -5.35 1.01 -28.99
C LYS A 24 -6.08 1.00 -27.66
N VAL A 25 -5.47 1.66 -26.64
CA VAL A 25 -6.03 1.78 -25.29
C VAL A 25 -5.79 3.21 -24.87
N THR A 26 -6.81 3.87 -24.30
CA THR A 26 -6.62 5.23 -23.82
C THR A 26 -5.99 5.24 -22.43
N SER A 27 -5.19 6.26 -22.16
CA SER A 27 -4.62 6.46 -20.83
C SER A 27 -5.65 6.92 -19.81
N GLU A 28 -6.85 7.25 -20.26
CA GLU A 28 -7.95 7.70 -19.40
C GLU A 28 -8.76 6.55 -18.81
N GLU A 29 -8.55 5.31 -19.29
CA GLU A 29 -9.23 4.15 -18.74
C GLU A 29 -8.83 3.97 -17.27
N PRO A 30 -9.76 3.49 -16.42
CA PRO A 30 -9.45 3.26 -15.02
C PRO A 30 -8.21 2.38 -14.86
N TYR A 31 -7.22 2.89 -14.19
CA TYR A 31 -5.96 2.20 -13.95
C TYR A 31 -5.74 2.07 -12.46
N PRO A 32 -5.30 0.91 -11.96
CA PRO A 32 -5.04 0.74 -10.54
C PRO A 32 -4.02 1.75 -10.04
N GLN A 33 -4.25 2.30 -8.85
CA GLN A 33 -3.33 3.25 -8.22
C GLN A 33 -2.02 2.58 -7.81
N PHE A 34 -2.04 1.28 -7.54
CA PHE A 34 -0.89 0.50 -7.11
C PHE A 34 -0.74 -0.73 -7.99
N LEU A 35 0.50 -1.04 -8.38
CA LEU A 35 0.80 -2.21 -9.18
C LEU A 35 1.80 -3.09 -8.47
N PHE A 36 1.56 -4.40 -8.51
CA PHE A 36 2.47 -5.42 -7.99
C PHE A 36 2.71 -6.46 -9.08
N GLU A 37 3.93 -6.99 -9.13
CA GLU A 37 4.29 -8.00 -10.14
C GLU A 37 3.59 -9.33 -9.93
N SER A 38 3.23 -9.65 -8.70
CA SER A 38 2.60 -10.92 -8.36
C SER A 38 1.76 -10.79 -7.11
N LEU A 39 0.84 -11.74 -6.95
CA LEU A 39 0.04 -11.82 -5.73
C LEU A 39 0.92 -12.13 -4.52
N ALA A 40 2.00 -12.90 -4.72
CA ALA A 40 2.95 -13.20 -3.64
C ALA A 40 3.64 -11.93 -3.13
N ALA A 41 4.06 -11.04 -4.03
CA ALA A 41 4.67 -9.77 -3.65
C ALA A 41 3.68 -8.90 -2.87
N LEU A 42 2.43 -8.83 -3.31
CA LEU A 42 1.39 -8.09 -2.62
C LEU A 42 1.13 -8.67 -1.23
N SER A 43 1.05 -9.99 -1.11
CA SER A 43 0.71 -10.64 0.17
C SER A 43 1.83 -10.52 1.22
N GLN A 44 3.07 -10.31 0.79
CA GLN A 44 4.15 -10.02 1.73
C GLN A 44 3.98 -8.66 2.39
N LEU A 45 3.53 -7.67 1.62
CA LEU A 45 3.32 -6.32 2.15
C LEU A 45 1.98 -6.19 2.87
N LEU A 46 0.92 -6.73 2.28
CA LEU A 46 -0.43 -6.65 2.85
C LEU A 46 -0.85 -8.00 3.44
N SER A 47 -0.01 -8.53 4.34
CA SER A 47 -0.37 -9.68 5.16
C SER A 47 -1.51 -9.30 6.09
N ASN A 48 -2.18 -10.30 6.68
CA ASN A 48 -3.25 -10.02 7.63
C ASN A 48 -2.75 -9.13 8.78
N GLU A 49 -1.54 -9.39 9.29
CA GLU A 49 -0.95 -8.62 10.38
C GLU A 49 -0.69 -7.18 9.97
N ASN A 50 -0.23 -6.96 8.75
CA ASN A 50 0.05 -5.61 8.27
C ASN A 50 -1.23 -4.83 7.97
N VAL A 51 -2.25 -5.49 7.45
CA VAL A 51 -3.56 -4.86 7.26
C VAL A 51 -4.16 -4.49 8.60
N GLU A 52 -4.04 -5.34 9.61
CA GLU A 52 -4.48 -5.03 10.97
C GLU A 52 -3.72 -3.83 11.54
N LEU A 53 -2.43 -3.72 11.23
CA LEU A 53 -1.63 -2.58 11.67
C LEU A 53 -2.16 -1.28 11.06
N LEU A 54 -2.48 -1.28 9.76
CA LEU A 54 -3.08 -0.12 9.09
C LEU A 54 -4.42 0.25 9.73
N ASN A 55 -5.26 -0.74 10.00
CA ASN A 55 -6.55 -0.51 10.64
C ASN A 55 -6.39 0.03 12.07
N LEU A 56 -5.40 -0.45 12.80
CA LEU A 56 -5.10 0.02 14.15
C LEU A 56 -4.67 1.50 14.12
N ILE A 57 -3.82 1.86 13.17
CA ILE A 57 -3.41 3.26 13.00
C ILE A 57 -4.61 4.15 12.73
N ALA A 58 -5.50 3.72 11.84
CA ALA A 58 -6.69 4.50 11.48
C ALA A 58 -7.66 4.64 12.63
N ARG A 59 -7.84 3.58 13.42
CA ARG A 59 -8.82 3.54 14.52
C ARG A 59 -8.32 4.22 15.78
N GLU A 60 -7.10 3.88 16.20
CA GLU A 60 -6.56 4.32 17.49
C GLU A 60 -5.70 5.59 17.41
N LYS A 61 -5.29 5.95 16.22
CA LYS A 61 -4.52 7.18 15.96
C LYS A 61 -3.33 7.34 16.90
N PRO A 62 -2.37 6.39 16.91
CA PRO A 62 -1.19 6.50 17.78
C PRO A 62 -0.39 7.76 17.46
N ASN A 63 0.27 8.31 18.46
CA ASN A 63 1.05 9.55 18.33
C ASN A 63 2.48 9.30 17.84
N SER A 64 2.93 8.04 17.87
CA SER A 64 4.29 7.67 17.47
C SER A 64 4.35 6.20 17.08
N LEU A 65 5.47 5.80 16.47
CA LEU A 65 5.72 4.39 16.16
C LEU A 65 5.92 3.59 17.44
N ASP A 66 6.49 4.19 18.49
CA ASP A 66 6.63 3.54 19.79
C ASP A 66 5.28 3.19 20.38
N GLU A 67 4.34 4.12 20.34
CA GLU A 67 2.98 3.90 20.82
C GLU A 67 2.28 2.83 19.99
N LEU A 68 2.47 2.86 18.67
CA LEU A 68 1.92 1.86 17.77
C LEU A 68 2.48 0.47 18.08
N ALA A 69 3.77 0.37 18.40
CA ALA A 69 4.38 -0.90 18.79
C ALA A 69 3.72 -1.44 20.06
N GLU A 70 3.50 -0.59 21.06
CA GLU A 70 2.82 -1.00 22.29
C GLU A 70 1.40 -1.48 22.02
N MET A 71 0.64 -0.72 21.24
CA MET A 71 -0.75 -1.05 20.92
C MET A 71 -0.87 -2.36 20.15
N SER A 72 0.07 -2.63 19.24
CA SER A 72 0.01 -3.81 18.37
C SER A 72 0.59 -5.07 19.02
N GLY A 73 1.36 -4.90 20.09
CA GLY A 73 2.09 -6.02 20.71
C GLY A 73 3.31 -6.46 19.90
N ARG A 74 3.74 -5.67 18.92
CA ARG A 74 4.90 -5.96 18.06
C ARG A 74 6.11 -5.16 18.56
N SER A 75 7.31 -5.65 18.23
CA SER A 75 8.53 -4.91 18.59
C SER A 75 8.62 -3.61 17.82
N ILE A 76 9.31 -2.61 18.38
CA ILE A 76 9.51 -1.33 17.69
C ILE A 76 10.27 -1.51 16.37
N LYS A 77 11.21 -2.43 16.32
CA LYS A 77 11.95 -2.73 15.09
C LYS A 77 11.02 -3.27 14.01
N ASP A 78 10.17 -4.24 14.36
CA ASP A 78 9.23 -4.84 13.43
C ASP A 78 8.23 -3.81 12.90
N VAL A 79 7.66 -3.01 13.80
CA VAL A 79 6.71 -1.96 13.42
C VAL A 79 7.38 -0.92 12.52
N THR A 80 8.59 -0.51 12.84
CA THR A 80 9.33 0.46 12.05
C THR A 80 9.62 -0.06 10.65
N ASP A 81 10.13 -1.29 10.54
CA ASP A 81 10.42 -1.92 9.25
C ASP A 81 9.16 -2.06 8.41
N THR A 82 8.07 -2.53 9.01
CA THR A 82 6.79 -2.68 8.34
C THR A 82 6.24 -1.34 7.89
N PHE A 83 6.28 -0.34 8.76
CA PHE A 83 5.77 0.99 8.44
C PHE A 83 6.56 1.62 7.29
N GLU A 84 7.89 1.46 7.28
CA GLU A 84 8.71 1.95 6.19
C GLU A 84 8.34 1.30 4.86
N ALA A 85 8.09 -0.01 4.85
CA ALA A 85 7.67 -0.73 3.66
C ALA A 85 6.30 -0.23 3.17
N LEU A 86 5.33 -0.07 4.06
CA LEU A 86 4.01 0.44 3.73
C LEU A 86 4.08 1.89 3.21
N SER A 87 4.90 2.70 3.85
CA SER A 87 5.09 4.09 3.48
C SER A 87 5.76 4.23 2.11
N SER A 88 6.73 3.38 1.81
CA SER A 88 7.41 3.41 0.51
C SER A 88 6.48 3.08 -0.65
N LYS A 89 5.39 2.35 -0.40
CA LYS A 89 4.38 2.02 -1.40
C LYS A 89 3.19 2.98 -1.40
N GLY A 90 3.18 3.97 -0.50
CA GLY A 90 2.12 4.96 -0.46
C GLY A 90 0.89 4.58 0.36
N PHE A 91 0.97 3.52 1.17
CA PHE A 91 -0.16 3.10 2.00
C PHE A 91 -0.24 3.85 3.33
N ALA A 92 0.86 4.45 3.75
CA ALA A 92 0.96 5.16 5.01
C ALA A 92 2.00 6.27 4.90
N TYR A 93 2.02 7.18 5.87
CA TYR A 93 3.06 8.20 5.96
C TYR A 93 3.21 8.68 7.39
N LEU A 94 4.34 9.37 7.67
CA LEU A 94 4.55 10.02 8.96
C LEU A 94 4.19 11.50 8.84
N ASP A 95 3.27 11.94 9.68
CA ASP A 95 2.92 13.35 9.80
C ASP A 95 3.83 13.96 10.87
N VAL A 96 4.83 14.70 10.42
CA VAL A 96 5.82 15.29 11.31
C VAL A 96 5.37 16.68 11.73
N ARG A 97 5.12 16.86 13.03
CA ARG A 97 4.72 18.15 13.61
C ARG A 97 5.58 18.43 14.82
N GLY A 98 6.49 19.38 14.67
CA GLY A 98 7.44 19.71 15.74
C GLY A 98 8.32 18.52 16.07
N MET A 99 8.26 18.07 17.33
CA MET A 99 9.05 16.94 17.81
C MET A 99 8.36 15.58 17.62
N GLU A 100 7.11 15.58 17.21
CA GLU A 100 6.32 14.36 17.06
C GLU A 100 6.27 13.90 15.61
N SER A 101 6.27 12.57 15.42
CA SER A 101 6.06 11.93 14.13
C SER A 101 4.94 10.92 14.27
N ARG A 102 3.76 11.30 13.79
CA ARG A 102 2.55 10.49 13.94
C ARG A 102 2.36 9.61 12.71
N PRO A 103 2.21 8.29 12.89
CA PRO A 103 1.90 7.41 11.75
C PRO A 103 0.45 7.60 11.30
N ILE A 104 0.27 7.74 9.99
CA ILE A 104 -1.04 7.92 9.36
C ILE A 104 -1.24 6.81 8.33
N ALA A 105 -2.39 6.14 8.39
CA ALA A 105 -2.77 5.16 7.39
C ALA A 105 -3.64 5.86 6.34
N LEU A 106 -3.18 5.87 5.10
CA LEU A 106 -3.92 6.49 4.00
C LEU A 106 -5.03 5.57 3.49
N LEU A 107 -4.76 4.26 3.50
CA LEU A 107 -5.64 3.28 2.88
C LEU A 107 -5.91 2.14 3.84
N THR A 108 -7.17 1.80 4.03
CA THR A 108 -7.59 0.69 4.90
C THR A 108 -8.48 -0.32 4.18
N LYS A 109 -8.91 -0.01 2.95
CA LYS A 109 -9.76 -0.88 2.13
C LYS A 109 -9.14 -1.00 0.75
N PHE A 110 -9.11 -2.24 0.22
CA PHE A 110 -8.43 -2.53 -1.04
C PHE A 110 -9.31 -3.40 -1.94
N GLU A 111 -9.19 -3.19 -3.24
CA GLU A 111 -9.77 -4.03 -4.26
C GLU A 111 -8.62 -4.53 -5.13
N ILE A 112 -8.50 -5.84 -5.28
CA ILE A 112 -7.42 -6.46 -6.05
C ILE A 112 -7.94 -6.84 -7.43
N VAL A 113 -7.26 -6.38 -8.48
CA VAL A 113 -7.62 -6.67 -9.86
C VAL A 113 -6.47 -7.45 -10.50
N MET A 114 -6.78 -8.65 -11.02
CA MET A 114 -5.77 -9.50 -11.65
C MET A 114 -5.45 -9.03 -13.06
N GLY A 115 -4.21 -9.30 -13.48
CA GLY A 115 -3.62 -8.70 -14.67
C GLY A 115 -4.42 -8.76 -15.96
N SER A 116 -5.11 -9.86 -16.22
CA SER A 116 -5.87 -10.01 -17.46
C SER A 116 -7.07 -9.07 -17.56
N LEU A 117 -7.46 -8.44 -16.46
CA LEU A 117 -8.58 -7.50 -16.39
C LEU A 117 -8.14 -6.06 -16.58
N LEU A 118 -6.85 -5.84 -16.65
CA LEU A 118 -6.27 -4.53 -16.85
C LEU A 118 -6.00 -4.27 -18.33
#